data_fec5b1352c51a836e4257a335b6bebd1
#
_entry.id   fec5b1352c51a836e4257a335b6bebd1
#
_cell.length_a   1.000
_cell.length_b   1.000
_cell.length_c   1.000
_cell.angle_alpha   90.00
_cell.angle_beta   90.00
_cell.angle_gamma   90.00
#
_symmetry.space_group_name_H-M   'P 1'
#
loop_
_entity.id
_entity.type
_entity.pdbx_description
1 polymer ?
#
loop_
_entity_poly.entity_id
_entity_poly.type
_entity_poly.pdbx_seq_one_letter_code
_entity_poly.pdbx_strand_id
1 'polypeptide(L)'
;NLSPQEIYRLIINICCDKYKETPELFDAPIGLSQLMDSEYLISNSLLKNYVWETFVTSIKNENRFHSDHFNKEILKTVVSHARKKYAAGETFYRARISTSKQGYAKDEMWSPPSSLAKAGRVNSEGISVLYLANSIDTAVYEVRAGRYDYICIGTFELLEDIEIISFDLLKTISPFIYLEGDNILQLAVNLPHITRLVQDVARPLRRY
;
A
#
# COMPACT_ATOMS: atom_id res chain seq x y z
N ASN A 1 -15.20 -11.13 8.29
CA ASN A 1 -14.75 -10.41 9.49
C ASN A 1 -15.39 -11.09 10.69
N LEU A 2 -14.57 -11.50 11.66
CA LEU A 2 -15.04 -12.07 12.93
C LEU A 2 -15.56 -10.95 13.85
N SER A 3 -16.64 -11.22 14.57
CA SER A 3 -17.09 -10.33 15.64
C SER A 3 -16.13 -10.39 16.85
N PRO A 4 -16.15 -9.39 17.75
CA PRO A 4 -15.33 -9.42 18.97
C PRO A 4 -15.53 -10.69 19.81
N GLN A 5 -16.77 -11.20 19.88
CA GLN A 5 -17.07 -12.44 20.59
C GLN A 5 -16.48 -13.70 19.92
N GLU A 6 -16.46 -13.75 18.60
CA GLU A 6 -15.83 -14.85 17.85
C GLU A 6 -14.32 -14.81 18.01
N ILE A 7 -13.71 -13.61 17.99
CA ILE A 7 -12.28 -13.43 18.27
C ILE A 7 -11.95 -13.90 19.69
N TYR A 8 -12.73 -13.48 20.69
CA TYR A 8 -12.55 -13.88 22.08
C TYR A 8 -12.62 -15.42 22.25
N ARG A 9 -13.63 -16.06 21.65
CA ARG A 9 -13.76 -17.53 21.66
C ARG A 9 -12.58 -18.22 20.97
N LEU A 10 -12.10 -17.66 19.86
CA LEU A 10 -10.93 -18.18 19.15
C LEU A 10 -9.68 -18.13 20.05
N ILE A 11 -9.46 -17.01 20.73
CA ILE A 11 -8.34 -16.84 21.65
C ILE A 11 -8.41 -17.84 22.81
N ILE A 12 -9.57 -17.99 23.43
CA ILE A 12 -9.80 -18.98 24.50
C ILE A 12 -9.50 -20.40 24.00
N ASN A 13 -9.93 -20.76 22.78
CA ASN A 13 -9.68 -22.07 22.22
C ASN A 13 -8.20 -22.34 21.93
N ILE A 14 -7.47 -21.33 21.44
CA ILE A 14 -6.03 -21.42 21.21
C ILE A 14 -5.27 -21.54 22.55
N CYS A 15 -5.68 -20.78 23.55
CA CYS A 15 -5.06 -20.72 24.87
C CYS A 15 -5.77 -21.62 25.91
N CYS A 16 -6.42 -22.71 25.48
CA CYS A 16 -7.34 -23.49 26.33
C CYS A 16 -6.73 -23.98 27.65
N ASP A 17 -5.46 -24.35 27.64
CA ASP A 17 -4.79 -24.82 28.86
C ASP A 17 -4.57 -23.65 29.84
N LYS A 18 -4.12 -22.50 29.36
CA LYS A 18 -3.94 -21.30 30.16
C LYS A 18 -5.28 -20.72 30.63
N TYR A 19 -6.33 -20.81 29.83
CA TYR A 19 -7.68 -20.41 30.24
C TYR A 19 -8.22 -21.26 31.38
N LYS A 20 -7.91 -22.56 31.37
CA LYS A 20 -8.30 -23.46 32.49
C LYS A 20 -7.54 -23.19 33.77
N GLU A 21 -6.26 -22.81 33.66
CA GLU A 21 -5.40 -22.52 34.81
C GLU A 21 -5.72 -21.15 35.45
N THR A 22 -5.96 -20.13 34.61
CA THR A 22 -6.13 -18.73 35.05
C THR A 22 -7.15 -18.00 34.16
N PRO A 23 -8.46 -18.35 34.28
CA PRO A 23 -9.50 -17.77 33.42
C PRO A 23 -9.62 -16.24 33.59
N GLU A 24 -9.28 -15.69 34.74
CA GLU A 24 -9.31 -14.26 35.05
C GLU A 24 -8.39 -13.42 34.16
N LEU A 25 -7.35 -14.02 33.55
CA LEU A 25 -6.50 -13.32 32.57
C LEU A 25 -7.24 -12.96 31.28
N PHE A 26 -8.38 -13.60 31.02
CA PHE A 26 -9.19 -13.41 29.84
C PHE A 26 -10.43 -12.54 30.06
N ASP A 27 -10.65 -12.06 31.29
CA ASP A 27 -11.79 -11.20 31.64
C ASP A 27 -11.59 -9.75 31.17
N ALA A 28 -10.36 -9.36 30.85
CA ALA A 28 -10.03 -8.04 30.33
C ALA A 28 -9.76 -8.09 28.80
N PRO A 29 -9.90 -6.96 28.09
CA PRO A 29 -9.52 -6.88 26.68
C PRO A 29 -8.07 -7.31 26.47
N ILE A 30 -7.86 -8.29 25.57
CA ILE A 30 -6.52 -8.73 25.19
C ILE A 30 -5.96 -7.76 24.16
N GLY A 31 -4.79 -7.21 24.43
CA GLY A 31 -4.11 -6.28 23.56
C GLY A 31 -2.61 -6.55 23.49
N LEU A 32 -1.94 -5.86 22.59
CA LEU A 32 -0.47 -5.86 22.52
C LEU A 32 0.08 -4.87 23.53
N SER A 33 0.84 -5.34 24.51
CA SER A 33 1.48 -4.48 25.52
C SER A 33 2.39 -3.42 24.90
N GLN A 34 3.02 -3.74 23.76
CA GLN A 34 3.86 -2.84 22.99
C GLN A 34 3.13 -1.60 22.47
N LEU A 35 1.81 -1.64 22.31
CA LEU A 35 1.01 -0.46 21.95
C LEU A 35 0.93 0.59 23.08
N MET A 36 1.26 0.20 24.31
CA MET A 36 1.35 1.09 25.47
C MET A 36 2.77 1.54 25.77
N ASP A 37 3.76 1.01 25.05
CA ASP A 37 5.18 1.33 25.24
C ASP A 37 5.62 2.36 24.19
N SER A 38 5.74 3.62 24.61
CA SER A 38 6.13 4.72 23.74
C SER A 38 7.54 4.57 23.16
N GLU A 39 8.49 4.03 23.94
CA GLU A 39 9.87 3.82 23.45
C GLU A 39 9.92 2.72 22.39
N TYR A 40 9.16 1.64 22.61
CA TYR A 40 9.01 0.59 21.63
C TYR A 40 8.39 1.13 20.33
N LEU A 41 7.32 1.92 20.41
CA LEU A 41 6.64 2.49 19.25
C LEU A 41 7.54 3.42 18.44
N ILE A 42 8.31 4.29 19.08
CA ILE A 42 9.25 5.18 18.38
C ILE A 42 10.25 4.38 17.53
N SER A 43 10.74 3.25 18.04
CA SER A 43 11.76 2.43 17.38
C SER A 43 11.18 1.44 16.36
N ASN A 44 9.98 0.90 16.60
CA ASN A 44 9.41 -0.23 15.88
C ASN A 44 8.14 0.10 15.08
N SER A 45 7.60 1.31 15.19
CA SER A 45 6.45 1.73 14.39
C SER A 45 6.87 2.40 13.09
N LEU A 46 6.08 2.19 12.04
CA LEU A 46 6.19 2.86 10.76
C LEU A 46 6.07 4.38 10.90
N LEU A 47 5.18 4.83 11.80
CA LEU A 47 5.01 6.23 12.16
C LEU A 47 5.55 6.44 13.58
N LYS A 48 6.59 7.25 13.75
CA LYS A 48 7.21 7.50 15.05
C LYS A 48 6.23 8.05 16.11
N ASN A 49 5.22 8.79 15.68
CA ASN A 49 4.18 9.32 16.56
C ASN A 49 2.98 8.37 16.71
N TYR A 50 2.97 7.26 15.99
CA TYR A 50 1.88 6.29 15.92
C TYR A 50 0.50 6.86 15.57
N VAL A 51 0.42 8.10 15.06
CA VAL A 51 -0.83 8.80 14.69
C VAL A 51 -0.84 9.13 13.22
N TRP A 52 -1.73 8.49 12.47
CA TRP A 52 -1.84 8.65 11.01
C TRP A 52 -2.18 10.08 10.60
N GLU A 53 -3.10 10.72 11.29
CA GLU A 53 -3.56 12.08 10.99
C GLU A 53 -2.44 13.12 11.16
N THR A 54 -1.61 12.98 12.17
CA THR A 54 -0.42 13.82 12.38
C THR A 54 0.57 13.65 11.23
N PHE A 55 0.82 12.42 10.81
CA PHE A 55 1.68 12.13 9.65
C PHE A 55 1.12 12.77 8.37
N VAL A 56 -0.17 12.58 8.07
CA VAL A 56 -0.81 13.19 6.88
C VAL A 56 -0.72 14.70 6.90
N THR A 57 -0.90 15.32 8.06
CA THR A 57 -0.82 16.78 8.23
C THR A 57 0.60 17.29 8.00
N SER A 58 1.61 16.59 8.55
CA SER A 58 3.01 16.97 8.35
C SER A 58 3.43 16.85 6.87
N ILE A 59 3.05 15.77 6.18
CA ILE A 59 3.34 15.59 4.74
C ILE A 59 2.69 16.67 3.87
N LYS A 60 1.52 17.21 4.27
CA LYS A 60 0.82 18.24 3.52
C LYS A 60 1.37 19.66 3.77
N ASN A 61 1.74 19.94 5.02
CA ASN A 61 1.99 21.32 5.47
C ASN A 61 3.48 21.59 5.76
N GLU A 62 4.31 20.54 5.87
CA GLU A 62 5.73 20.65 6.15
C GLU A 62 6.58 20.22 4.96
N ASN A 63 7.90 20.32 5.09
CA ASN A 63 8.81 19.81 4.06
C ASN A 63 8.88 18.27 4.13
N ARG A 64 8.09 17.62 3.29
CA ARG A 64 7.99 16.15 3.20
C ARG A 64 9.32 15.44 2.93
N PHE A 65 10.32 16.11 2.36
CA PHE A 65 11.63 15.52 2.09
C PHE A 65 12.52 15.44 3.33
N HIS A 66 12.24 16.25 4.35
CA HIS A 66 12.96 16.29 5.63
C HIS A 66 12.08 15.83 6.81
N SER A 67 10.91 15.25 6.52
CA SER A 67 10.05 14.73 7.57
C SER A 67 10.69 13.52 8.25
N ASP A 68 10.83 13.60 9.58
CA ASP A 68 11.34 12.51 10.42
C ASP A 68 10.21 11.68 11.07
N HIS A 69 8.95 11.92 10.67
CA HIS A 69 7.79 11.20 11.22
C HIS A 69 7.66 9.76 10.74
N PHE A 70 8.47 9.37 9.74
CA PHE A 70 8.33 8.09 9.05
C PHE A 70 9.61 7.25 9.18
N ASN A 71 9.46 6.02 9.66
CA ASN A 71 10.57 5.08 9.80
C ASN A 71 10.77 4.28 8.50
N LYS A 72 11.78 4.66 7.73
CA LYS A 72 12.09 4.03 6.43
C LYS A 72 12.55 2.58 6.57
N GLU A 73 13.23 2.23 7.64
CA GLU A 73 13.73 0.86 7.85
C GLU A 73 12.57 -0.09 8.17
N ILE A 74 11.62 0.36 8.98
CA ILE A 74 10.38 -0.40 9.22
C ILE A 74 9.60 -0.59 7.92
N LEU A 75 9.49 0.45 7.09
CA LEU A 75 8.86 0.30 5.77
C LEU A 75 9.56 -0.76 4.93
N LYS A 76 10.89 -0.74 4.84
CA LYS A 76 11.66 -1.75 4.08
C LYS A 76 11.37 -3.16 4.57
N THR A 77 11.33 -3.37 5.89
CA THR A 77 10.98 -4.67 6.49
C THR A 77 9.56 -5.09 6.08
N VAL A 78 8.59 -4.20 6.24
CA VAL A 78 7.18 -4.49 5.88
C VAL A 78 7.04 -4.84 4.40
N VAL A 79 7.60 -4.04 3.49
CA VAL A 79 7.47 -4.26 2.05
C VAL A 79 8.31 -5.45 1.55
N SER A 80 9.31 -5.91 2.30
CA SER A 80 10.05 -7.13 1.94
C SER A 80 9.16 -8.37 1.92
N HIS A 81 8.07 -8.37 2.69
CA HIS A 81 7.07 -9.45 2.71
C HIS A 81 6.00 -9.33 1.61
N ALA A 82 6.02 -8.26 0.83
CA ALA A 82 5.01 -7.97 -0.18
C ALA A 82 5.60 -7.83 -1.59
N ARG A 83 6.66 -8.57 -1.87
CA ARG A 83 7.33 -8.56 -3.17
C ARG A 83 6.66 -9.52 -4.14
N LYS A 84 6.45 -9.05 -5.37
CA LYS A 84 5.95 -9.84 -6.49
C LYS A 84 6.93 -9.73 -7.64
N LYS A 85 7.24 -10.86 -8.25
CA LYS A 85 8.10 -10.92 -9.44
C LYS A 85 7.26 -10.92 -10.70
N TYR A 86 7.77 -10.23 -11.70
CA TYR A 86 7.31 -10.28 -13.08
C TYR A 86 8.46 -10.69 -13.96
N ALA A 87 8.20 -11.60 -14.91
CA ALA A 87 9.22 -12.12 -15.80
C ALA A 87 9.40 -11.22 -17.04
N ALA A 88 10.60 -11.26 -17.62
CA ALA A 88 10.83 -10.71 -18.94
C ALA A 88 9.81 -11.26 -19.95
N GLY A 89 9.35 -10.42 -20.87
CA GLY A 89 8.32 -10.75 -21.86
C GLY A 89 6.88 -10.50 -21.37
N GLU A 90 6.65 -10.27 -20.08
CA GLU A 90 5.31 -9.86 -19.61
C GLU A 90 4.93 -8.48 -20.16
N THR A 91 3.65 -8.32 -20.52
CA THR A 91 3.13 -7.12 -21.19
C THR A 91 2.21 -6.32 -20.29
N PHE A 92 2.33 -5.00 -20.38
CA PHE A 92 1.49 -4.03 -19.71
C PHE A 92 0.95 -3.01 -20.71
N TYR A 93 -0.13 -2.34 -20.33
CA TYR A 93 -0.86 -1.46 -21.21
C TYR A 93 -1.05 -0.07 -20.62
N ARG A 94 -1.00 0.92 -21.49
CA ARG A 94 -1.36 2.29 -21.15
C ARG A 94 -2.36 2.82 -22.15
N ALA A 95 -3.43 3.42 -21.68
CA ALA A 95 -4.38 4.15 -22.49
C ALA A 95 -4.19 5.66 -22.37
N ARG A 96 -4.40 6.39 -23.47
CA ARG A 96 -4.51 7.86 -23.48
C ARG A 96 -5.66 8.27 -24.37
N ILE A 97 -6.47 9.23 -23.92
CA ILE A 97 -7.49 9.85 -24.76
C ILE A 97 -6.79 10.77 -25.77
N SER A 98 -7.09 10.58 -27.05
CA SER A 98 -6.57 11.40 -28.14
C SER A 98 -7.67 12.29 -28.71
N THR A 99 -7.28 13.47 -29.19
CA THR A 99 -8.17 14.39 -29.92
C THR A 99 -8.33 14.02 -31.41
N SER A 100 -7.53 13.08 -31.91
CA SER A 100 -7.54 12.66 -33.30
C SER A 100 -7.46 11.14 -33.45
N LYS A 101 -7.88 10.65 -34.64
CA LYS A 101 -7.75 9.23 -34.99
C LYS A 101 -6.30 8.74 -35.09
N GLN A 102 -5.34 9.63 -35.34
CA GLN A 102 -3.93 9.27 -35.46
C GLN A 102 -3.32 8.82 -34.12
N GLY A 103 -3.92 9.22 -32.98
CA GLY A 103 -3.43 8.87 -31.67
C GLY A 103 -2.14 9.59 -31.32
N TYR A 104 -1.25 8.88 -30.62
CA TYR A 104 0.05 9.36 -30.16
C TYR A 104 1.20 8.55 -30.75
N ALA A 105 2.34 9.16 -30.96
CA ALA A 105 3.58 8.49 -31.34
C ALA A 105 4.10 7.62 -30.17
N LYS A 106 5.00 6.67 -30.48
CA LYS A 106 5.51 5.68 -29.50
C LYS A 106 6.15 6.33 -28.28
N ASP A 107 6.95 7.36 -28.47
CA ASP A 107 7.65 8.14 -27.45
C ASP A 107 6.66 8.97 -26.59
N GLU A 108 5.55 9.44 -27.15
CA GLU A 108 4.51 10.13 -26.42
C GLU A 108 3.70 9.21 -25.49
N MET A 109 3.79 7.89 -25.67
CA MET A 109 3.14 6.90 -24.78
C MET A 109 3.96 6.61 -23.52
N TRP A 110 5.18 7.14 -23.36
CA TRP A 110 5.95 7.09 -22.13
C TRP A 110 5.40 8.03 -21.04
N SER A 111 6.04 8.01 -19.87
CA SER A 111 5.69 8.94 -18.78
C SER A 111 5.76 10.39 -19.29
N PRO A 112 4.85 11.28 -18.85
CA PRO A 112 4.84 12.66 -19.31
C PRO A 112 6.13 13.37 -18.86
N PRO A 113 6.65 14.35 -19.62
CA PRO A 113 7.70 15.24 -19.12
C PRO A 113 7.30 15.89 -17.80
N SER A 114 8.26 16.17 -16.92
CA SER A 114 7.97 16.74 -15.58
C SER A 114 7.15 18.03 -15.65
N SER A 115 7.38 18.88 -16.69
CA SER A 115 6.61 20.12 -16.91
C SER A 115 5.13 19.89 -17.23
N LEU A 116 4.75 18.69 -17.68
CA LEU A 116 3.38 18.31 -18.03
C LEU A 116 2.79 17.26 -17.06
N ALA A 117 3.59 16.79 -16.10
CA ALA A 117 3.17 15.77 -15.16
C ALA A 117 2.20 16.34 -14.13
N LYS A 118 0.93 15.93 -14.22
CA LYS A 118 -0.11 16.29 -13.26
C LYS A 118 -0.05 15.39 -12.03
N ALA A 119 -0.58 15.88 -10.90
CA ALA A 119 -0.70 15.07 -9.70
C ALA A 119 -1.53 13.80 -9.95
N GLY A 120 -1.04 12.67 -9.48
CA GLY A 120 -1.69 11.36 -9.53
C GLY A 120 -1.82 10.75 -8.13
N ARG A 121 -2.23 9.47 -8.06
CA ARG A 121 -2.39 8.77 -6.76
C ARG A 121 -1.06 8.62 -6.00
N VAL A 122 0.04 8.44 -6.72
CA VAL A 122 1.36 8.17 -6.13
C VAL A 122 2.41 9.22 -6.47
N ASN A 123 2.03 10.30 -7.16
CA ASN A 123 2.94 11.38 -7.50
C ASN A 123 2.31 12.76 -7.31
N SER A 124 3.12 13.71 -6.94
CA SER A 124 2.78 15.13 -6.97
C SER A 124 2.93 15.72 -8.38
N GLU A 125 2.36 16.88 -8.61
CA GLU A 125 2.60 17.65 -9.82
C GLU A 125 4.10 17.88 -10.04
N GLY A 126 4.54 17.78 -11.29
CA GLY A 126 5.96 17.86 -11.67
C GLY A 126 6.76 16.57 -11.49
N ILE A 127 6.20 15.53 -10.87
CA ILE A 127 6.86 14.21 -10.76
C ILE A 127 6.32 13.31 -11.86
N SER A 128 7.20 12.94 -12.79
CA SER A 128 6.88 12.06 -13.91
C SER A 128 6.77 10.61 -13.46
N VAL A 129 5.62 9.98 -13.68
CA VAL A 129 5.37 8.56 -13.37
C VAL A 129 4.69 7.90 -14.56
N LEU A 130 5.13 6.69 -14.90
CA LEU A 130 4.51 5.84 -15.89
C LEU A 130 3.48 4.94 -15.22
N TYR A 131 2.21 5.17 -15.50
CA TYR A 131 1.11 4.33 -15.04
C TYR A 131 0.79 3.28 -16.11
N LEU A 132 0.83 2.02 -15.71
CA LEU A 132 0.56 0.86 -16.58
C LEU A 132 -0.51 -0.02 -15.94
N ALA A 133 -1.27 -0.71 -16.76
CA ALA A 133 -2.27 -1.70 -16.36
C ALA A 133 -1.88 -3.09 -16.90
N ASN A 134 -2.33 -4.14 -16.24
CA ASN A 134 -2.12 -5.52 -16.66
C ASN A 134 -3.08 -5.98 -17.78
N SER A 135 -4.08 -5.17 -18.13
CA SER A 135 -5.00 -5.43 -19.22
C SER A 135 -5.40 -4.15 -19.95
N ILE A 136 -5.81 -4.28 -21.21
CA ILE A 136 -6.33 -3.18 -22.02
C ILE A 136 -7.60 -2.61 -21.38
N ASP A 137 -8.51 -3.46 -20.91
CA ASP A 137 -9.76 -3.03 -20.30
C ASP A 137 -9.49 -2.15 -19.08
N THR A 138 -8.59 -2.58 -18.18
CA THR A 138 -8.20 -1.77 -17.03
C THR A 138 -7.59 -0.44 -17.44
N ALA A 139 -6.71 -0.43 -18.46
CA ALA A 139 -6.12 0.81 -18.95
C ALA A 139 -7.17 1.78 -19.51
N VAL A 140 -8.17 1.28 -20.24
CA VAL A 140 -9.28 2.07 -20.77
C VAL A 140 -10.18 2.61 -19.66
N TYR A 141 -10.52 1.79 -18.65
CA TYR A 141 -11.29 2.25 -17.49
C TYR A 141 -10.60 3.37 -16.71
N GLU A 142 -9.30 3.29 -16.56
CA GLU A 142 -8.51 4.29 -15.82
C GLU A 142 -8.56 5.69 -16.47
N VAL A 143 -8.61 5.78 -17.79
CA VAL A 143 -8.68 7.08 -18.48
C VAL A 143 -10.10 7.66 -18.54
N ARG A 144 -11.13 6.87 -18.16
CA ARG A 144 -12.54 7.30 -18.15
C ARG A 144 -12.98 7.92 -19.48
N ALA A 145 -12.64 7.26 -20.57
CA ALA A 145 -12.98 7.73 -21.92
C ALA A 145 -14.50 7.80 -22.11
N GLY A 146 -14.96 8.86 -22.75
CA GLY A 146 -16.33 9.03 -23.17
C GLY A 146 -16.65 8.28 -24.47
N ARG A 147 -17.95 8.21 -24.82
CA ARG A 147 -18.45 7.43 -25.96
C ARG A 147 -17.84 7.81 -27.32
N TYR A 148 -17.36 9.04 -27.46
CA TYR A 148 -16.83 9.58 -28.71
C TYR A 148 -15.33 9.88 -28.67
N ASP A 149 -14.65 9.48 -27.60
CA ASP A 149 -13.22 9.69 -27.48
C ASP A 149 -12.45 8.65 -28.31
N TYR A 150 -11.37 9.09 -28.93
CA TYR A 150 -10.37 8.19 -29.48
C TYR A 150 -9.42 7.77 -28.37
N ILE A 151 -9.16 6.46 -28.29
CA ILE A 151 -8.25 5.91 -27.26
C ILE A 151 -7.03 5.35 -27.97
N CYS A 152 -5.86 5.87 -27.62
CA CYS A 152 -4.60 5.31 -28.05
C CYS A 152 -4.10 4.33 -26.98
N ILE A 153 -3.78 3.10 -27.37
CA ILE A 153 -3.26 2.04 -26.50
C ILE A 153 -1.78 1.84 -26.81
N GLY A 154 -0.94 2.00 -25.80
CA GLY A 154 0.47 1.60 -25.84
C GLY A 154 0.66 0.26 -25.13
N THR A 155 1.40 -0.65 -25.76
CA THR A 155 1.84 -1.92 -25.18
C THR A 155 3.29 -1.80 -24.76
N PHE A 156 3.59 -2.23 -23.55
CA PHE A 156 4.93 -2.21 -22.94
C PHE A 156 5.31 -3.63 -22.57
N GLU A 157 6.46 -4.07 -22.97
CA GLU A 157 7.02 -5.37 -22.65
C GLU A 157 8.18 -5.21 -21.68
N LEU A 158 8.25 -6.06 -20.66
CA LEU A 158 9.40 -6.11 -19.75
C LEU A 158 10.61 -6.71 -20.49
N LEU A 159 11.73 -6.01 -20.47
CA LEU A 159 12.99 -6.46 -21.08
C LEU A 159 13.78 -7.39 -20.17
N GLU A 160 13.53 -7.33 -18.87
CA GLU A 160 14.19 -8.14 -17.84
C GLU A 160 13.22 -8.47 -16.70
N ASP A 161 13.56 -9.44 -15.88
CA ASP A 161 12.80 -9.76 -14.67
C ASP A 161 12.86 -8.59 -13.71
N ILE A 162 11.71 -8.21 -13.16
CA ILE A 162 11.62 -7.17 -12.15
C ILE A 162 10.92 -7.66 -10.90
N GLU A 163 11.27 -7.07 -9.77
CA GLU A 163 10.58 -7.28 -8.51
C GLU A 163 9.91 -5.97 -8.07
N ILE A 164 8.61 -6.05 -7.78
CA ILE A 164 7.82 -4.90 -7.37
C ILE A 164 7.23 -5.10 -5.98
N ILE A 165 6.81 -4.01 -5.33
CA ILE A 165 6.00 -4.05 -4.11
C ILE A 165 4.53 -4.18 -4.52
N SER A 166 3.88 -5.24 -4.06
CA SER A 166 2.46 -5.51 -4.32
C SER A 166 1.59 -5.05 -3.16
N PHE A 167 0.76 -4.03 -3.39
CA PHE A 167 -0.21 -3.58 -2.39
C PHE A 167 -1.29 -4.64 -2.09
N ASP A 168 -1.57 -5.55 -3.02
CA ASP A 168 -2.50 -6.66 -2.75
C ASP A 168 -1.89 -7.67 -1.78
N LEU A 169 -0.59 -7.96 -1.89
CA LEU A 169 0.11 -8.77 -0.90
C LEU A 169 0.17 -8.07 0.46
N LEU A 170 0.35 -6.75 0.50
CA LEU A 170 0.29 -5.99 1.75
C LEU A 170 -1.06 -6.11 2.48
N LYS A 171 -2.18 -6.25 1.74
CA LYS A 171 -3.50 -6.48 2.35
C LYS A 171 -3.62 -7.83 3.05
N THR A 172 -2.87 -8.82 2.58
CA THR A 172 -2.93 -10.21 3.08
C THR A 172 -1.84 -10.51 4.10
N ILE A 173 -0.96 -9.56 4.39
CA ILE A 173 0.04 -9.70 5.44
C ILE A 173 -0.64 -10.00 6.77
N SER A 174 -0.20 -11.06 7.43
CA SER A 174 -0.68 -11.46 8.74
C SER A 174 0.50 -11.83 9.64
N PRO A 175 0.55 -11.36 10.88
CA PRO A 175 1.56 -11.78 11.83
C PRO A 175 1.61 -13.30 12.05
N PHE A 176 0.48 -13.98 11.84
CA PHE A 176 0.37 -15.43 12.02
C PHE A 176 0.99 -16.26 10.89
N ILE A 177 1.29 -15.65 9.74
CA ILE A 177 1.94 -16.35 8.62
C ILE A 177 3.46 -16.38 8.82
N TYR A 178 4.01 -15.40 9.51
CA TYR A 178 5.45 -15.19 9.70
C TYR A 178 5.82 -15.42 11.17
N LEU A 179 5.57 -16.63 11.68
CA LEU A 179 5.66 -16.98 13.10
C LEU A 179 7.09 -17.10 13.65
N GLU A 180 8.11 -16.56 13.02
CA GLU A 180 9.49 -16.64 13.49
C GLU A 180 10.06 -15.25 13.86
N GLY A 181 10.44 -15.12 15.15
CA GLY A 181 11.28 -14.03 15.65
C GLY A 181 10.57 -12.73 16.00
N ASP A 182 11.37 -11.70 16.33
CA ASP A 182 10.93 -10.36 16.79
C ASP A 182 10.08 -9.58 15.77
N ASN A 183 10.08 -10.02 14.51
CA ASN A 183 9.35 -9.38 13.43
C ASN A 183 7.82 -9.49 13.55
N ILE A 184 7.31 -10.47 14.31
CA ILE A 184 5.87 -10.69 14.49
C ILE A 184 5.23 -9.50 15.20
N LEU A 185 5.81 -9.09 16.32
CA LEU A 185 5.32 -7.94 17.10
C LEU A 185 5.42 -6.64 16.32
N GLN A 186 6.54 -6.45 15.62
CA GLN A 186 6.74 -5.29 14.76
C GLN A 186 5.70 -5.25 13.64
N LEU A 187 5.42 -6.38 12.99
CA LEU A 187 4.38 -6.47 11.97
C LEU A 187 2.99 -6.21 12.56
N ALA A 188 2.65 -6.82 13.70
CA ALA A 188 1.36 -6.64 14.35
C ALA A 188 1.09 -5.18 14.75
N VAL A 189 2.08 -4.49 15.31
CA VAL A 189 2.02 -3.07 15.67
C VAL A 189 1.79 -2.20 14.42
N ASN A 190 2.35 -2.57 13.28
CA ASN A 190 2.28 -1.79 12.05
C ASN A 190 1.08 -2.09 11.15
N LEU A 191 0.32 -3.17 11.39
CA LEU A 191 -0.85 -3.54 10.59
C LEU A 191 -1.87 -2.42 10.39
N PRO A 192 -2.23 -1.61 11.41
CA PRO A 192 -3.16 -0.50 11.22
C PRO A 192 -2.64 0.54 10.23
N HIS A 193 -1.34 0.86 10.28
CA HIS A 193 -0.70 1.82 9.38
C HIS A 193 -0.58 1.28 7.96
N ILE A 194 -0.22 0.00 7.81
CA ILE A 194 -0.17 -0.70 6.52
C ILE A 194 -1.55 -0.71 5.87
N THR A 195 -2.57 -1.08 6.62
CA THR A 195 -3.95 -1.11 6.14
C THR A 195 -4.38 0.27 5.67
N ARG A 196 -4.08 1.32 6.44
CA ARG A 196 -4.42 2.69 6.09
C ARG A 196 -3.68 3.17 4.84
N LEU A 197 -2.38 2.89 4.73
CA LEU A 197 -1.56 3.20 3.56
C LEU A 197 -2.17 2.58 2.29
N VAL A 198 -2.49 1.29 2.33
CA VAL A 198 -3.10 0.58 1.20
C VAL A 198 -4.45 1.18 0.82
N GLN A 199 -5.30 1.49 1.80
CA GLN A 199 -6.59 2.13 1.57
C GLN A 199 -6.44 3.51 0.91
N ASP A 200 -5.52 4.34 1.39
CA ASP A 200 -5.34 5.68 0.87
C ASP A 200 -4.75 5.67 -0.55
N VAL A 201 -3.84 4.75 -0.88
CA VAL A 201 -3.33 4.56 -2.25
C VAL A 201 -4.42 4.01 -3.19
N ALA A 202 -5.30 3.13 -2.71
CA ALA A 202 -6.38 2.56 -3.51
C ALA A 202 -7.55 3.53 -3.78
N ARG A 203 -7.66 4.63 -3.02
CA ARG A 203 -8.76 5.58 -3.22
C ARG A 203 -8.72 6.21 -4.60
N PRO A 204 -9.86 6.28 -5.30
CA PRO A 204 -9.93 7.01 -6.56
C PRO A 204 -9.65 8.50 -6.34
N LEU A 205 -8.88 9.11 -7.24
CA LEU A 205 -8.71 10.57 -7.23
C LEU A 205 -10.08 11.23 -7.41
N ARG A 206 -10.49 12.02 -6.41
CA ARG A 206 -11.63 12.92 -6.59
C ARG A 206 -11.13 14.08 -7.44
N ARG A 207 -11.64 14.19 -8.67
CA ARG A 207 -11.54 15.44 -9.43
C ARG A 207 -12.62 16.37 -8.88
N TYR A 208 -12.21 17.44 -8.23
CA TYR A 208 -13.07 18.56 -7.93
C TYR A 208 -13.22 19.41 -9.18
#